data_fc7845024105660238842831a5a6243d
#
_entry.id   fc7845024105660238842831a5a6243d
#
_cell.length_a   1.000
_cell.length_b   1.000
_cell.length_c   1.000
_cell.angle_alpha   90.00
_cell.angle_beta   90.00
_cell.angle_gamma   90.00
#
_symmetry.space_group_name_H-M   'P 1'
#
loop_
_entity.id
_entity.type
_entity.pdbx_description
1 polymer ?
#
loop_
_entity_poly.entity_id
_entity_poly.type
_entity_poly.pdbx_seq_one_letter_code
_entity_poly.pdbx_strand_id
1 'polypeptide(L)'
;MIISDIFAYVADFSYLCICTTEIFESLGRDLRIGRRVAGLFNKMVEKQSAVINRCFELHTDKIGAYRILHNKRWDMEELTDRIRQYSGKACAVHGHVLCIQDTTELSYDHIRGRLSDDDPDFGDGTSSLMKYSVFVHPTLLVDAPSCLPIGFSSLRIWNRERIEGRKKGNRRAALPYKDKESCRWALAARESVACIPDDVRKTVVGDRENDVYAFMEEALEAGCDFLIRSSHDRMADSAGGPGRLTELLGKSGPVGEYSFSLPGRKGRKKRTAVMEVRFLPVSLHAPGEGAGGRERLDVCCVHVIERADSVPAGEEPVEWRLLTSHEVASLAQAVQCIEWYKCRWLVEELFRVAKSKGFGIEEVQLEDGESTKKLIALTFLAALKCLTLKRAYDTKREDVPAGVIFTEVQITVLHVLMKMIHAQSPKAKDGRNPFKRGSLPWAAWVIARLQGWCDMGKDTRPGYITLKSGLQIFGYQVDFYTNLKDVYKE
;
A
#
# COMPACT_ATOMS: atom_id res chain seq x y z
N MET A 1 -13.96 25.57 30.94
CA MET A 1 -12.50 25.50 30.85
C MET A 1 -11.99 24.16 30.26
N ILE A 2 -12.82 23.43 29.47
CA ILE A 2 -12.44 22.18 28.77
C ILE A 2 -12.61 22.34 27.26
N ILE A 3 -13.29 23.40 26.80
CA ILE A 3 -13.59 23.63 25.38
C ILE A 3 -12.52 24.51 24.71
N SER A 4 -11.79 25.34 25.45
CA SER A 4 -10.74 26.21 24.89
C SER A 4 -9.45 25.48 24.50
N ASP A 5 -9.15 24.33 25.11
CA ASP A 5 -7.93 23.58 24.79
C ASP A 5 -8.06 22.67 23.56
N ILE A 6 -9.28 22.52 23.01
CA ILE A 6 -9.54 21.73 21.81
C ILE A 6 -9.25 22.54 20.53
N PHE A 7 -9.40 23.85 20.59
CA PHE A 7 -9.20 24.72 19.41
C PHE A 7 -7.74 25.09 19.10
N ALA A 8 -6.82 24.87 20.04
CA ALA A 8 -5.38 25.14 19.81
C ALA A 8 -4.66 24.06 18.98
N TYR A 9 -5.33 22.96 18.63
CA TYR A 9 -4.72 21.82 17.92
C TYR A 9 -5.04 21.76 16.40
N VAL A 10 -5.74 22.76 15.86
CA VAL A 10 -6.21 22.76 14.46
C VAL A 10 -5.27 23.49 13.48
N ALA A 11 -4.11 23.96 13.94
CA ALA A 11 -3.26 24.86 13.13
C ALA A 11 -1.98 24.26 12.54
N ASP A 12 -1.92 22.94 12.30
CA ASP A 12 -0.82 22.39 11.48
C ASP A 12 -1.38 21.43 10.42
N PHE A 13 -1.74 22.01 9.25
CA PHE A 13 -2.19 21.30 8.06
C PHE A 13 -1.08 20.46 7.37
N SER A 14 -0.06 20.03 8.11
CA SER A 14 1.06 19.25 7.56
C SER A 14 0.69 17.82 7.14
N TYR A 15 -0.48 17.31 7.55
CA TYR A 15 -0.98 16.00 7.12
C TYR A 15 -2.38 16.13 6.57
N LEU A 16 -2.52 16.10 5.24
CA LEU A 16 -3.85 15.99 4.63
C LEU A 16 -4.48 14.64 5.04
N CYS A 17 -5.72 14.69 5.54
CA CYS A 17 -6.47 13.50 5.91
C CYS A 17 -6.72 12.65 4.66
N ILE A 18 -6.02 11.51 4.53
CA ILE A 18 -6.14 10.55 3.41
C ILE A 18 -7.57 10.07 3.16
N CYS A 19 -8.48 10.47 4.03
CA CYS A 19 -9.78 9.85 4.20
C CYS A 19 -10.92 10.83 4.30
N THR A 20 -10.76 12.02 3.76
CA THR A 20 -11.84 13.01 3.77
C THR A 20 -12.94 12.61 2.79
N THR A 21 -14.16 12.96 3.15
CA THR A 21 -15.31 12.90 2.24
C THR A 21 -15.11 13.76 1.00
N GLU A 22 -14.14 14.68 0.99
CA GLU A 22 -13.74 15.56 -0.10
C GLU A 22 -13.40 14.81 -1.40
N ILE A 23 -12.76 13.61 -1.29
CA ILE A 23 -12.49 12.76 -2.47
C ILE A 23 -13.80 12.44 -3.22
N PHE A 24 -14.90 12.35 -2.49
CA PHE A 24 -16.21 11.99 -3.05
C PHE A 24 -17.07 13.20 -3.41
N GLU A 25 -16.69 14.42 -2.99
CA GLU A 25 -17.45 15.64 -3.32
C GLU A 25 -17.59 15.81 -4.83
N SER A 26 -18.82 16.07 -5.27
CA SER A 26 -19.17 16.24 -6.69
C SER A 26 -18.80 15.07 -7.62
N LEU A 27 -18.57 13.86 -7.09
CA LEU A 27 -18.43 12.65 -7.91
C LEU A 27 -19.69 12.50 -8.79
N GLY A 28 -19.51 12.20 -10.07
CA GLY A 28 -20.59 12.16 -11.05
C GLY A 28 -21.27 13.52 -11.26
N ARG A 29 -20.61 14.64 -10.90
CA ARG A 29 -21.14 16.02 -10.96
C ARG A 29 -22.46 16.20 -10.18
N ASP A 30 -22.71 15.41 -9.16
CA ASP A 30 -23.89 15.44 -8.32
C ASP A 30 -23.53 15.18 -6.85
N LEU A 31 -23.71 16.20 -6.00
CA LEU A 31 -23.42 16.12 -4.55
C LEU A 31 -24.13 14.96 -3.85
N ARG A 32 -25.31 14.53 -4.35
CA ARG A 32 -26.05 13.40 -3.79
C ARG A 32 -25.35 12.08 -4.08
N ILE A 33 -24.72 11.93 -5.25
CA ILE A 33 -23.91 10.77 -5.60
C ILE A 33 -22.71 10.71 -4.67
N GLY A 34 -21.93 11.80 -4.58
CA GLY A 34 -20.77 11.90 -3.71
C GLY A 34 -21.09 11.54 -2.25
N ARG A 35 -22.16 12.10 -1.68
CA ARG A 35 -22.59 11.79 -0.31
C ARG A 35 -22.95 10.31 -0.11
N ARG A 36 -23.61 9.68 -1.10
CA ARG A 36 -23.95 8.24 -1.02
C ARG A 36 -22.73 7.35 -1.15
N VAL A 37 -21.79 7.67 -2.02
CA VAL A 37 -20.50 6.94 -2.14
C VAL A 37 -19.69 7.12 -0.85
N ALA A 38 -19.61 8.33 -0.31
CA ALA A 38 -18.98 8.59 0.99
C ALA A 38 -19.64 7.78 2.12
N GLY A 39 -20.97 7.72 2.14
CA GLY A 39 -21.73 6.92 3.12
C GLY A 39 -21.40 5.43 3.03
N LEU A 40 -21.37 4.86 1.81
CA LEU A 40 -20.94 3.48 1.58
C LEU A 40 -19.50 3.26 2.07
N PHE A 41 -18.58 4.12 1.65
CA PHE A 41 -17.17 4.05 2.06
C PHE A 41 -17.01 4.10 3.58
N ASN A 42 -17.69 5.02 4.26
CA ASN A 42 -17.63 5.13 5.72
C ASN A 42 -18.15 3.86 6.41
N LYS A 43 -19.24 3.26 5.90
CA LYS A 43 -19.74 1.98 6.42
C LYS A 43 -18.79 0.81 6.18
N MET A 44 -18.13 0.77 5.02
CA MET A 44 -17.07 -0.22 4.77
C MET A 44 -15.90 -0.08 5.77
N VAL A 45 -15.47 1.15 6.04
CA VAL A 45 -14.40 1.44 7.03
C VAL A 45 -14.85 1.07 8.43
N GLU A 46 -16.08 1.41 8.82
CA GLU A 46 -16.64 1.12 10.15
C GLU A 46 -16.78 -0.38 10.39
N LYS A 47 -17.38 -1.10 9.43
CA LYS A 47 -17.60 -2.55 9.53
C LYS A 47 -16.38 -3.38 9.08
N GLN A 48 -15.31 -2.72 8.60
CA GLN A 48 -14.10 -3.36 8.09
C GLN A 48 -14.40 -4.48 7.08
N SER A 49 -15.30 -4.20 6.14
CA SER A 49 -15.75 -5.16 5.14
C SER A 49 -16.07 -4.50 3.81
N ALA A 50 -15.78 -5.19 2.70
CA ALA A 50 -16.26 -4.84 1.36
C ALA A 50 -17.60 -5.51 1.03
N VAL A 51 -18.01 -6.52 1.81
CA VAL A 51 -19.25 -7.27 1.57
C VAL A 51 -20.44 -6.42 2.05
N ILE A 52 -21.24 -5.92 1.11
CA ILE A 52 -22.37 -4.99 1.37
C ILE A 52 -23.30 -5.50 2.45
N ASN A 53 -23.62 -6.80 2.43
CA ASN A 53 -24.51 -7.42 3.41
C ASN A 53 -23.97 -7.38 4.85
N ARG A 54 -22.64 -7.23 5.02
CA ARG A 54 -21.99 -7.07 6.34
C ARG A 54 -21.88 -5.61 6.76
N CYS A 55 -22.02 -4.68 5.80
CA CYS A 55 -21.89 -3.24 6.06
C CYS A 55 -23.20 -2.62 6.58
N PHE A 56 -24.35 -3.17 6.20
CA PHE A 56 -25.65 -2.60 6.49
C PHE A 56 -26.58 -3.62 7.13
N GLU A 57 -27.36 -3.19 8.11
CA GLU A 57 -28.35 -3.99 8.81
C GLU A 57 -29.70 -3.92 8.07
N LEU A 58 -30.12 -2.70 7.69
CA LEU A 58 -31.39 -2.46 7.04
C LEU A 58 -31.35 -2.84 5.56
N HIS A 59 -32.40 -3.49 5.09
CA HIS A 59 -32.55 -3.91 3.69
C HIS A 59 -32.54 -2.71 2.72
N THR A 60 -33.19 -1.61 3.11
CA THR A 60 -33.24 -0.37 2.32
C THR A 60 -31.85 0.20 2.05
N ASP A 61 -30.96 0.14 3.04
CA ASP A 61 -29.60 0.66 2.93
C ASP A 61 -28.74 -0.23 2.05
N LYS A 62 -28.91 -1.56 2.12
CA LYS A 62 -28.28 -2.52 1.20
C LYS A 62 -28.66 -2.23 -0.24
N ILE A 63 -29.96 -2.05 -0.51
CA ILE A 63 -30.45 -1.66 -1.85
C ILE A 63 -29.83 -0.33 -2.28
N GLY A 64 -29.76 0.66 -1.38
CA GLY A 64 -29.14 1.94 -1.63
C GLY A 64 -27.67 1.81 -2.03
N ALA A 65 -26.91 0.94 -1.36
CA ALA A 65 -25.50 0.66 -1.65
C ALA A 65 -25.34 -0.05 -3.01
N TYR A 66 -26.15 -1.02 -3.34
CA TYR A 66 -26.13 -1.65 -4.67
C TYR A 66 -26.49 -0.64 -5.77
N ARG A 67 -27.54 0.16 -5.59
CA ARG A 67 -27.94 1.19 -6.55
C ARG A 67 -26.86 2.23 -6.82
N ILE A 68 -26.09 2.63 -5.79
CA ILE A 68 -25.01 3.62 -6.02
C ILE A 68 -23.84 2.99 -6.76
N LEU A 69 -23.50 1.72 -6.54
CA LEU A 69 -22.46 1.02 -7.30
C LEU A 69 -22.85 0.84 -8.78
N HIS A 70 -24.11 0.48 -9.07
CA HIS A 70 -24.65 0.33 -10.43
C HIS A 70 -24.91 1.68 -11.13
N ASN A 71 -24.76 2.81 -10.46
CA ASN A 71 -25.03 4.11 -11.03
C ASN A 71 -23.98 4.49 -12.06
N LYS A 72 -24.38 4.62 -13.34
CA LYS A 72 -23.49 4.96 -14.48
C LYS A 72 -23.11 6.43 -14.57
N ARG A 73 -23.61 7.30 -13.67
CA ARG A 73 -23.26 8.73 -13.64
C ARG A 73 -21.90 9.03 -13.01
N TRP A 74 -21.26 8.02 -12.44
CA TRP A 74 -19.88 8.05 -11.97
C TRP A 74 -19.22 6.72 -12.30
N ASP A 75 -17.91 6.74 -12.48
CA ASP A 75 -17.13 5.56 -12.83
C ASP A 75 -15.88 5.41 -11.94
N MET A 76 -15.19 4.30 -12.12
CA MET A 76 -13.96 4.00 -11.39
C MET A 76 -12.83 4.96 -11.77
N GLU A 77 -12.76 5.39 -13.03
CA GLU A 77 -11.69 6.27 -13.53
C GLU A 77 -11.77 7.65 -12.85
N GLU A 78 -12.98 8.24 -12.79
CA GLU A 78 -13.21 9.51 -12.06
C GLU A 78 -12.80 9.37 -10.59
N LEU A 79 -13.16 8.27 -9.92
CA LEU A 79 -12.79 8.03 -8.53
C LEU A 79 -11.27 7.93 -8.35
N THR A 80 -10.60 7.12 -9.19
CA THR A 80 -9.14 6.93 -9.09
C THR A 80 -8.37 8.20 -9.41
N ASP A 81 -8.85 9.03 -10.33
CA ASP A 81 -8.28 10.35 -10.62
C ASP A 81 -8.38 11.30 -9.43
N ARG A 82 -9.52 11.29 -8.72
CA ARG A 82 -9.69 12.09 -7.50
C ARG A 82 -8.77 11.61 -6.38
N ILE A 83 -8.66 10.29 -6.18
CA ILE A 83 -7.73 9.70 -5.22
C ILE A 83 -6.29 10.14 -5.54
N ARG A 84 -5.88 10.09 -6.82
CA ARG A 84 -4.57 10.53 -7.28
C ARG A 84 -4.30 11.99 -6.98
N GLN A 85 -5.21 12.90 -7.38
CA GLN A 85 -5.06 14.34 -7.16
C GLN A 85 -4.98 14.68 -5.67
N TYR A 86 -5.83 14.04 -4.87
CA TYR A 86 -5.84 14.25 -3.43
C TYR A 86 -4.55 13.77 -2.76
N SER A 87 -4.09 12.57 -3.14
CA SER A 87 -2.83 12.00 -2.66
C SER A 87 -1.62 12.82 -3.09
N GLY A 88 -1.62 13.35 -4.31
CA GLY A 88 -0.57 14.24 -4.80
C GLY A 88 -0.46 15.52 -3.97
N LYS A 89 -1.60 16.16 -3.64
CA LYS A 89 -1.62 17.33 -2.75
C LYS A 89 -1.07 17.00 -1.36
N ALA A 90 -1.36 15.80 -0.84
CA ALA A 90 -0.83 15.35 0.44
C ALA A 90 0.70 15.18 0.44
N CYS A 91 1.31 14.98 -0.73
CA CYS A 91 2.76 14.88 -0.84
C CYS A 91 3.50 16.20 -0.67
N ALA A 92 2.84 17.36 -0.78
CA ALA A 92 3.49 18.68 -0.77
C ALA A 92 4.27 19.02 0.51
N VAL A 93 3.99 18.32 1.63
CA VAL A 93 4.69 18.52 2.90
C VAL A 93 5.89 17.57 3.08
N HIS A 94 6.17 16.71 2.12
CA HIS A 94 7.21 15.71 2.16
C HIS A 94 8.37 16.08 1.23
N GLY A 95 9.61 15.91 1.67
CA GLY A 95 10.79 16.17 0.81
C GLY A 95 11.10 15.04 -0.17
N HIS A 96 10.70 13.81 0.18
CA HIS A 96 10.93 12.60 -0.62
C HIS A 96 9.84 11.57 -0.43
N VAL A 97 9.29 11.06 -1.52
CA VAL A 97 8.21 10.07 -1.55
C VAL A 97 8.65 8.83 -2.32
N LEU A 98 8.40 7.66 -1.74
CA LEU A 98 8.52 6.36 -2.40
C LEU A 98 7.20 6.03 -3.09
N CYS A 99 7.27 5.72 -4.38
CA CYS A 99 6.16 5.28 -5.22
C CYS A 99 6.23 3.74 -5.34
N ILE A 100 5.68 3.03 -4.36
CA ILE A 100 5.78 1.57 -4.26
C ILE A 100 4.75 0.93 -5.18
N GLN A 101 5.23 0.14 -6.14
CA GLN A 101 4.39 -0.54 -7.13
C GLN A 101 4.41 -2.05 -6.93
N ASP A 102 3.28 -2.70 -7.12
CA ASP A 102 3.14 -4.15 -7.21
C ASP A 102 1.77 -4.49 -7.80
N THR A 103 1.57 -5.73 -8.25
CA THR A 103 0.31 -6.19 -8.83
C THR A 103 -0.29 -7.31 -8.02
N THR A 104 -1.61 -7.27 -7.80
CA THR A 104 -2.35 -8.39 -7.24
C THR A 104 -3.48 -8.80 -8.14
N GLU A 105 -3.76 -10.10 -8.18
CA GLU A 105 -4.92 -10.69 -8.83
C GLU A 105 -6.02 -10.91 -7.80
N LEU A 106 -7.26 -10.57 -8.15
CA LEU A 106 -8.49 -10.86 -7.42
C LEU A 106 -9.31 -11.86 -8.22
N SER A 107 -9.70 -13.00 -7.61
CA SER A 107 -10.50 -14.04 -8.28
C SER A 107 -11.95 -14.02 -7.82
N TYR A 108 -12.84 -14.06 -8.80
CA TYR A 108 -14.30 -14.10 -8.62
C TYR A 108 -14.91 -15.39 -9.18
N ASP A 109 -14.11 -16.44 -9.40
CA ASP A 109 -14.58 -17.73 -9.93
C ASP A 109 -15.67 -18.38 -9.08
N HIS A 110 -15.78 -18.04 -7.80
CA HIS A 110 -16.80 -18.54 -6.88
C HIS A 110 -18.24 -18.03 -7.22
N ILE A 111 -18.35 -16.92 -7.95
CA ILE A 111 -19.64 -16.35 -8.41
C ILE A 111 -19.89 -16.52 -9.91
N ARG A 112 -19.06 -17.31 -10.60
CA ARG A 112 -19.16 -17.52 -12.07
C ARG A 112 -20.59 -17.83 -12.58
N GLY A 113 -21.38 -18.54 -11.80
CA GLY A 113 -22.76 -18.86 -12.17
C GLY A 113 -23.75 -17.68 -12.09
N ARG A 114 -23.29 -16.50 -11.63
CA ARG A 114 -24.06 -15.24 -11.58
C ARG A 114 -23.56 -14.21 -12.58
N LEU A 115 -22.36 -14.41 -13.12
CA LEU A 115 -21.74 -13.53 -14.09
C LEU A 115 -22.07 -13.99 -15.51
N SER A 116 -22.20 -13.05 -16.41
CA SER A 116 -22.27 -13.38 -17.84
C SER A 116 -20.92 -13.97 -18.30
N ASP A 117 -20.97 -15.02 -19.12
CA ASP A 117 -19.74 -15.56 -19.73
C ASP A 117 -19.03 -14.55 -20.61
N ASP A 118 -19.72 -13.55 -21.12
CA ASP A 118 -19.23 -12.49 -21.98
C ASP A 118 -19.02 -11.16 -21.24
N ASP A 119 -19.03 -11.14 -19.89
CA ASP A 119 -18.77 -9.90 -19.14
C ASP A 119 -17.37 -9.37 -19.46
N PRO A 120 -17.28 -8.19 -20.11
CA PRO A 120 -15.99 -7.64 -20.59
C PRO A 120 -15.08 -7.20 -19.43
N ASP A 121 -15.59 -7.08 -18.22
CA ASP A 121 -14.87 -6.58 -17.05
C ASP A 121 -14.17 -7.68 -16.25
N PHE A 122 -14.38 -8.95 -16.61
CA PHE A 122 -13.66 -10.11 -16.06
C PHE A 122 -12.91 -10.83 -17.13
N GLY A 123 -11.78 -11.44 -16.78
CA GLY A 123 -10.95 -12.14 -17.76
C GLY A 123 -10.11 -13.25 -17.16
N ASP A 124 -9.23 -13.80 -18.00
CA ASP A 124 -8.35 -14.89 -17.62
C ASP A 124 -7.35 -14.48 -16.54
N GLY A 125 -7.25 -15.30 -15.50
CA GLY A 125 -6.27 -15.14 -14.43
C GLY A 125 -4.86 -15.62 -14.78
N THR A 126 -3.99 -15.60 -13.82
CA THR A 126 -2.62 -16.12 -13.91
C THR A 126 -2.63 -17.64 -14.05
N SER A 127 -3.53 -18.31 -13.32
CA SER A 127 -3.80 -19.74 -13.51
C SER A 127 -4.81 -19.96 -14.63
N SER A 128 -4.60 -21.01 -15.44
CA SER A 128 -5.54 -21.43 -16.48
C SER A 128 -6.93 -21.86 -15.95
N LEU A 129 -7.03 -22.07 -14.64
CA LEU A 129 -8.28 -22.42 -13.96
C LEU A 129 -9.10 -21.18 -13.56
N MET A 130 -8.48 -20.00 -13.54
CA MET A 130 -9.13 -18.75 -13.16
C MET A 130 -9.65 -18.04 -14.42
N LYS A 131 -10.96 -17.88 -14.51
CA LYS A 131 -11.67 -17.30 -15.65
C LYS A 131 -12.28 -15.93 -15.38
N TYR A 132 -12.50 -15.60 -14.12
CA TYR A 132 -13.12 -14.36 -13.68
C TYR A 132 -12.18 -13.62 -12.73
N SER A 133 -11.07 -13.14 -13.31
CA SER A 133 -10.04 -12.42 -12.58
C SER A 133 -10.01 -10.94 -12.95
N VAL A 134 -9.67 -10.13 -11.97
CA VAL A 134 -9.38 -8.69 -12.10
C VAL A 134 -8.01 -8.44 -11.50
N PHE A 135 -7.17 -7.68 -12.20
CA PHE A 135 -5.86 -7.27 -11.70
C PHE A 135 -5.91 -5.86 -11.13
N VAL A 136 -5.22 -5.65 -10.04
CA VAL A 136 -5.08 -4.34 -9.40
C VAL A 136 -3.61 -4.02 -9.24
N HIS A 137 -3.19 -2.86 -9.76
CA HIS A 137 -1.83 -2.36 -9.68
C HIS A 137 -1.84 -0.96 -9.03
N PRO A 138 -1.78 -0.89 -7.70
CA PRO A 138 -1.62 0.38 -7.01
C PRO A 138 -0.18 0.88 -7.10
N THR A 139 0.00 2.20 -7.14
CA THR A 139 1.22 2.85 -6.73
C THR A 139 0.98 3.48 -5.37
N LEU A 140 1.44 2.83 -4.32
CA LEU A 140 1.32 3.28 -2.95
C LEU A 140 2.37 4.36 -2.67
N LEU A 141 1.92 5.56 -2.34
CA LEU A 141 2.78 6.66 -1.92
C LEU A 141 3.15 6.53 -0.44
N VAL A 142 4.43 6.62 -0.15
CA VAL A 142 4.99 6.44 1.20
C VAL A 142 6.03 7.51 1.46
N ASP A 143 5.96 8.18 2.60
CA ASP A 143 7.01 9.11 3.05
C ASP A 143 8.33 8.36 3.25
N ALA A 144 9.37 8.74 2.54
CA ALA A 144 10.63 8.01 2.50
C ALA A 144 11.34 7.94 3.87
N PRO A 145 11.39 9.02 4.69
CA PRO A 145 12.00 8.97 6.01
C PRO A 145 11.26 8.11 7.02
N SER A 146 9.92 8.14 7.03
CA SER A 146 9.12 7.47 8.06
C SER A 146 8.52 6.15 7.61
N CYS A 147 8.54 5.85 6.30
CA CYS A 147 7.77 4.76 5.71
C CYS A 147 6.27 4.80 6.09
N LEU A 148 5.67 5.98 6.25
CA LEU A 148 4.25 6.16 6.52
C LEU A 148 3.49 6.25 5.18
N PRO A 149 2.43 5.46 4.96
CA PRO A 149 1.61 5.57 3.77
C PRO A 149 0.90 6.92 3.68
N ILE A 150 0.90 7.53 2.50
CA ILE A 150 0.30 8.84 2.20
C ILE A 150 -0.99 8.67 1.39
N GLY A 151 -0.96 7.86 0.32
CA GLY A 151 -2.07 7.73 -0.62
C GLY A 151 -1.72 6.85 -1.81
N PHE A 152 -2.40 7.09 -2.94
CA PHE A 152 -2.11 6.42 -4.20
C PHE A 152 -1.89 7.46 -5.31
N SER A 153 -0.78 7.37 -6.03
CA SER A 153 -0.56 8.13 -7.26
C SER A 153 -1.14 7.44 -8.49
N SER A 154 -1.38 6.14 -8.40
CA SER A 154 -2.02 5.34 -9.43
C SER A 154 -2.80 4.20 -8.77
N LEU A 155 -3.96 3.87 -9.31
CA LEU A 155 -4.74 2.70 -8.93
C LEU A 155 -5.36 2.12 -10.20
N ARG A 156 -4.58 1.28 -10.92
CA ARG A 156 -5.00 0.67 -12.16
C ARG A 156 -5.73 -0.62 -11.88
N ILE A 157 -6.93 -0.77 -12.44
CA ILE A 157 -7.78 -1.96 -12.30
C ILE A 157 -8.16 -2.40 -13.69
N TRP A 158 -7.76 -3.62 -14.06
CA TRP A 158 -8.03 -4.17 -15.41
C TRP A 158 -8.22 -5.67 -15.37
N ASN A 159 -8.68 -6.22 -16.47
CA ASN A 159 -8.77 -7.66 -16.71
C ASN A 159 -8.03 -8.00 -18.00
N ARG A 160 -7.60 -9.25 -18.11
CA ARG A 160 -7.02 -9.78 -19.34
C ARG A 160 -8.13 -10.28 -20.25
N GLU A 161 -7.96 -10.06 -21.55
CA GLU A 161 -8.84 -10.66 -22.54
C GLU A 161 -8.83 -12.19 -22.41
N ARG A 162 -10.01 -12.79 -22.56
CA ARG A 162 -10.16 -14.25 -22.65
C ARG A 162 -9.60 -14.71 -23.98
N ILE A 163 -8.61 -15.58 -23.99
CA ILE A 163 -7.99 -16.12 -25.19
C ILE A 163 -8.26 -17.62 -25.24
N GLU A 164 -9.04 -18.05 -26.21
CA GLU A 164 -9.22 -19.46 -26.50
C GLU A 164 -7.97 -20.04 -27.14
N GLY A 165 -7.44 -21.16 -26.62
CA GLY A 165 -6.38 -21.97 -27.21
C GLY A 165 -4.95 -21.70 -26.67
N ARG A 166 -4.06 -22.69 -26.94
CA ARG A 166 -2.68 -22.78 -26.42
C ARG A 166 -1.65 -21.74 -26.93
N LYS A 167 -2.02 -20.74 -27.71
CA LYS A 167 -1.08 -19.81 -28.39
C LYS A 167 -0.66 -18.59 -27.52
N LYS A 168 -0.86 -18.65 -26.20
CA LYS A 168 -0.62 -17.52 -25.28
C LYS A 168 0.84 -17.06 -25.16
N GLY A 169 1.82 -17.96 -25.21
CA GLY A 169 3.20 -17.64 -24.83
C GLY A 169 3.99 -16.80 -25.85
N ASN A 170 3.97 -17.20 -27.13
CA ASN A 170 4.88 -16.63 -28.13
C ASN A 170 4.43 -15.27 -28.68
N ARG A 171 3.12 -14.96 -28.70
CA ARG A 171 2.63 -13.66 -29.19
C ARG A 171 3.00 -12.50 -28.28
N ARG A 172 2.93 -12.68 -26.95
CA ARG A 172 3.22 -11.61 -25.97
C ARG A 172 4.70 -11.26 -25.90
N ALA A 173 5.59 -12.23 -26.09
CA ALA A 173 7.03 -12.00 -26.04
C ALA A 173 7.52 -11.07 -27.16
N ALA A 174 6.91 -11.16 -28.35
CA ALA A 174 7.29 -10.40 -29.54
C ALA A 174 6.72 -8.97 -29.59
N LEU A 175 5.83 -8.59 -28.66
CA LEU A 175 5.25 -7.24 -28.63
C LEU A 175 6.29 -6.19 -28.27
N PRO A 176 6.23 -4.96 -28.83
CA PRO A 176 6.95 -3.81 -28.31
C PRO A 176 6.64 -3.56 -26.83
N TYR A 177 7.57 -3.00 -26.07
CA TYR A 177 7.39 -2.76 -24.61
C TYR A 177 6.10 -2.00 -24.29
N LYS A 178 5.78 -0.97 -25.06
CA LYS A 178 4.57 -0.16 -24.91
C LYS A 178 3.24 -0.93 -25.03
N ASP A 179 3.27 -2.07 -25.72
CA ASP A 179 2.10 -2.93 -25.97
C ASP A 179 2.09 -4.14 -25.01
N LYS A 180 3.13 -4.28 -24.17
CA LYS A 180 3.19 -5.32 -23.15
C LYS A 180 2.45 -4.90 -21.88
N GLU A 181 1.88 -5.88 -21.20
CA GLU A 181 1.28 -5.65 -19.86
C GLU A 181 2.29 -5.03 -18.86
N SER A 182 3.60 -5.28 -19.06
CA SER A 182 4.66 -4.69 -18.24
C SER A 182 4.83 -3.17 -18.41
N CYS A 183 4.25 -2.54 -19.44
CA CYS A 183 4.29 -1.07 -19.57
C CYS A 183 3.49 -0.37 -18.47
N ARG A 184 2.64 -1.09 -17.72
CA ARG A 184 1.90 -0.56 -16.55
C ARG A 184 2.83 0.11 -15.53
N TRP A 185 4.05 -0.42 -15.35
CA TRP A 185 5.04 0.14 -14.44
C TRP A 185 5.44 1.57 -14.81
N ALA A 186 5.75 1.79 -16.08
CA ALA A 186 6.11 3.12 -16.59
C ALA A 186 4.93 4.09 -16.60
N LEU A 187 3.75 3.60 -17.00
CA LEU A 187 2.53 4.40 -16.95
C LEU A 187 2.22 4.87 -15.52
N ALA A 188 2.34 4.00 -14.54
CA ALA A 188 2.13 4.34 -13.13
C ALA A 188 3.21 5.31 -12.60
N ALA A 189 4.46 5.18 -13.05
CA ALA A 189 5.52 6.14 -12.74
C ALA A 189 5.21 7.54 -13.29
N ARG A 190 4.77 7.65 -14.56
CA ARG A 190 4.33 8.91 -15.18
C ARG A 190 3.15 9.55 -14.45
N GLU A 191 2.17 8.74 -14.02
CA GLU A 191 1.05 9.22 -13.19
C GLU A 191 1.52 9.77 -11.85
N SER A 192 2.55 9.15 -11.24
CA SER A 192 3.16 9.63 -10.01
C SER A 192 3.83 10.98 -10.20
N VAL A 193 4.63 11.13 -11.26
CA VAL A 193 5.28 12.41 -11.59
C VAL A 193 4.25 13.50 -11.86
N ALA A 194 3.18 13.19 -12.59
CA ALA A 194 2.14 14.16 -12.94
C ALA A 194 1.33 14.68 -11.74
N CYS A 195 1.23 13.92 -10.64
CA CYS A 195 0.42 14.32 -9.49
C CYS A 195 1.21 14.83 -8.28
N ILE A 196 2.45 14.41 -8.12
CA ILE A 196 3.30 14.81 -6.99
C ILE A 196 4.00 16.14 -7.35
N PRO A 197 4.04 17.14 -6.45
CA PRO A 197 4.73 18.40 -6.69
C PRO A 197 6.18 18.25 -7.17
N ASP A 198 6.66 19.17 -8.01
CA ASP A 198 7.97 19.06 -8.66
C ASP A 198 9.13 19.12 -7.66
N ASP A 199 8.98 19.87 -6.57
CA ASP A 199 9.95 20.03 -5.49
C ASP A 199 10.06 18.82 -4.57
N VAL A 200 9.16 17.86 -4.69
CA VAL A 200 9.18 16.59 -3.95
C VAL A 200 9.94 15.54 -4.74
N ARG A 201 11.02 14.98 -4.16
CA ARG A 201 11.75 13.87 -4.78
C ARG A 201 10.87 12.62 -4.86
N LYS A 202 10.92 11.90 -5.99
CA LYS A 202 10.10 10.73 -6.28
C LYS A 202 11.00 9.54 -6.59
N THR A 203 10.78 8.41 -5.92
CA THR A 203 11.50 7.16 -6.22
C THR A 203 10.53 6.02 -6.40
N VAL A 204 10.46 5.43 -7.58
CA VAL A 204 9.71 4.19 -7.78
C VAL A 204 10.44 3.03 -7.13
N VAL A 205 9.70 2.26 -6.32
CA VAL A 205 10.22 1.05 -5.68
C VAL A 205 9.46 -0.16 -6.22
N GLY A 206 10.19 -1.09 -6.83
CA GLY A 206 9.60 -2.28 -7.46
C GLY A 206 10.33 -3.58 -7.10
N ASP A 207 9.66 -4.69 -7.32
CA ASP A 207 10.21 -6.02 -7.15
C ASP A 207 10.92 -6.53 -8.44
N ARG A 208 11.15 -7.85 -8.52
CA ARG A 208 11.80 -8.50 -9.67
C ARG A 208 11.02 -8.39 -10.97
N GLU A 209 9.69 -8.25 -10.92
CA GLU A 209 8.88 -8.09 -12.14
C GLU A 209 9.11 -6.72 -12.80
N ASN A 210 9.52 -5.73 -12.00
CA ASN A 210 9.87 -4.40 -12.50
C ASN A 210 11.32 -4.28 -13.00
N ASP A 211 12.11 -5.36 -13.00
CA ASP A 211 13.47 -5.36 -13.56
C ASP A 211 13.45 -5.34 -15.10
N VAL A 212 12.95 -4.26 -15.67
CA VAL A 212 12.81 -4.01 -17.11
C VAL A 212 13.64 -2.80 -17.51
N TYR A 213 14.61 -2.98 -18.43
CA TYR A 213 15.52 -1.90 -18.86
C TYR A 213 14.76 -0.67 -19.37
N ALA A 214 13.80 -0.88 -20.27
CA ALA A 214 13.00 0.20 -20.84
C ALA A 214 12.19 0.96 -19.77
N PHE A 215 11.75 0.29 -18.70
CA PHE A 215 11.11 0.96 -17.57
C PHE A 215 12.09 1.90 -16.84
N MET A 216 13.33 1.44 -16.57
CA MET A 216 14.33 2.24 -15.86
C MET A 216 14.65 3.52 -16.64
N GLU A 217 14.78 3.41 -17.97
CA GLU A 217 14.99 4.52 -18.88
C GLU A 217 13.81 5.51 -18.85
N GLU A 218 12.58 5.00 -19.02
CA GLU A 218 11.37 5.82 -19.01
C GLU A 218 11.11 6.51 -17.66
N ALA A 219 11.47 5.87 -16.54
CA ALA A 219 11.34 6.48 -15.21
C ALA A 219 12.25 7.71 -15.07
N LEU A 220 13.52 7.60 -15.52
CA LEU A 220 14.46 8.71 -15.51
C LEU A 220 14.05 9.83 -16.45
N GLU A 221 13.58 9.50 -17.64
CA GLU A 221 13.07 10.49 -18.60
C GLU A 221 11.85 11.25 -18.06
N ALA A 222 11.01 10.56 -17.27
CA ALA A 222 9.89 11.18 -16.59
C ALA A 222 10.29 12.04 -15.38
N GLY A 223 11.56 12.04 -14.95
CA GLY A 223 12.03 12.77 -13.77
C GLY A 223 11.78 12.04 -12.44
N CYS A 224 11.78 10.70 -12.48
CA CYS A 224 11.56 9.86 -11.31
C CYS A 224 12.77 8.95 -11.08
N ASP A 225 13.30 8.93 -9.87
CA ASP A 225 14.29 7.94 -9.46
C ASP A 225 13.67 6.54 -9.36
N PHE A 226 14.49 5.52 -9.35
CA PHE A 226 14.04 4.14 -9.12
C PHE A 226 14.92 3.38 -8.13
N LEU A 227 14.32 2.37 -7.50
CA LEU A 227 14.97 1.39 -6.66
C LEU A 227 14.30 0.02 -6.90
N ILE A 228 14.95 -0.86 -7.66
CA ILE A 228 14.35 -2.09 -8.17
C ILE A 228 15.20 -3.28 -7.78
N ARG A 229 14.54 -4.38 -7.38
CA ARG A 229 15.25 -5.64 -7.16
C ARG A 229 15.57 -6.31 -8.49
N SER A 230 16.87 -6.49 -8.76
CA SER A 230 17.34 -7.14 -9.97
C SER A 230 16.97 -8.63 -10.00
N SER A 231 16.49 -9.08 -11.14
CA SER A 231 16.24 -10.50 -11.48
C SER A 231 17.16 -11.01 -12.58
N HIS A 232 17.77 -10.10 -13.35
CA HIS A 232 18.63 -10.42 -14.49
C HIS A 232 20.10 -10.21 -14.17
N ASP A 233 20.94 -11.12 -14.63
CA ASP A 233 22.40 -10.95 -14.59
C ASP A 233 22.87 -10.21 -15.86
N ARG A 234 22.75 -8.87 -15.82
CA ARG A 234 23.01 -7.99 -16.96
C ARG A 234 24.49 -7.82 -17.22
N MET A 235 24.85 -7.56 -18.50
CA MET A 235 26.16 -7.00 -18.86
C MET A 235 26.23 -5.56 -18.39
N ALA A 236 27.34 -5.17 -17.83
CA ALA A 236 27.60 -3.83 -17.33
C ALA A 236 29.09 -3.47 -17.42
N ASP A 237 29.39 -2.18 -17.48
CA ASP A 237 30.73 -1.67 -17.29
C ASP A 237 30.86 -1.13 -15.86
N SER A 238 32.03 -1.36 -15.26
CA SER A 238 32.44 -0.78 -13.98
C SER A 238 33.85 -0.20 -14.08
N ALA A 239 34.33 0.45 -13.05
CA ALA A 239 35.72 0.89 -12.98
C ALA A 239 36.75 -0.26 -13.15
N GLY A 240 36.35 -1.49 -12.85
CA GLY A 240 37.13 -2.73 -13.05
C GLY A 240 37.02 -3.33 -14.44
N GLY A 241 36.35 -2.68 -15.40
CA GLY A 241 36.09 -3.16 -16.74
C GLY A 241 34.67 -3.78 -16.93
N PRO A 242 34.38 -4.27 -18.13
CA PRO A 242 33.11 -4.90 -18.47
C PRO A 242 32.97 -6.31 -17.86
N GLY A 243 31.71 -6.73 -17.58
CA GLY A 243 31.41 -8.07 -17.10
C GLY A 243 29.95 -8.26 -16.77
N ARG A 244 29.59 -9.47 -16.35
CA ARG A 244 28.28 -9.76 -15.78
C ARG A 244 28.15 -9.12 -14.41
N LEU A 245 26.99 -8.60 -14.08
CA LEU A 245 26.73 -7.90 -12.81
C LEU A 245 27.11 -8.76 -11.60
N THR A 246 26.79 -10.07 -11.64
CA THR A 246 27.16 -11.03 -10.58
C THR A 246 28.68 -11.17 -10.43
N GLU A 247 29.40 -11.22 -11.55
CA GLU A 247 30.87 -11.32 -11.55
C GLU A 247 31.52 -10.03 -11.01
N LEU A 248 31.02 -8.87 -11.44
CA LEU A 248 31.52 -7.56 -10.99
C LEU A 248 31.32 -7.38 -9.47
N LEU A 249 30.14 -7.77 -8.96
CA LEU A 249 29.83 -7.75 -7.53
C LEU A 249 30.70 -8.75 -6.75
N GLY A 250 31.00 -9.91 -7.31
CA GLY A 250 31.89 -10.90 -6.69
C GLY A 250 33.32 -10.40 -6.50
N LYS A 251 33.80 -9.52 -7.38
CA LYS A 251 35.11 -8.86 -7.31
C LYS A 251 35.13 -7.67 -6.31
N SER A 252 33.95 -7.15 -5.95
CA SER A 252 33.80 -6.05 -5.00
C SER A 252 33.75 -6.59 -3.57
N GLY A 253 34.63 -6.08 -2.70
CA GLY A 253 34.60 -6.43 -1.27
C GLY A 253 33.39 -5.80 -0.55
N PRO A 254 32.98 -6.35 0.62
CA PRO A 254 31.95 -5.74 1.45
C PRO A 254 32.46 -4.40 2.01
N VAL A 255 31.59 -3.39 2.03
CA VAL A 255 31.87 -2.06 2.60
C VAL A 255 31.43 -1.95 4.05
N GLY A 256 30.67 -2.94 4.54
CA GLY A 256 30.20 -3.02 5.92
C GLY A 256 29.09 -4.05 6.11
N GLU A 257 28.54 -4.05 7.30
CA GLU A 257 27.46 -4.96 7.70
C GLU A 257 26.20 -4.18 8.07
N TYR A 258 25.05 -4.84 7.86
CA TYR A 258 23.73 -4.36 8.26
C TYR A 258 22.92 -5.53 8.84
N SER A 259 22.29 -5.33 9.98
CA SER A 259 21.50 -6.37 10.63
C SER A 259 20.02 -6.02 10.66
N PHE A 260 19.15 -6.98 10.39
CA PHE A 260 17.72 -6.82 10.56
C PHE A 260 17.03 -8.09 11.05
N SER A 261 15.86 -7.90 11.69
CA SER A 261 15.07 -9.03 12.19
C SER A 261 14.24 -9.64 11.07
N LEU A 262 14.44 -10.92 10.81
CA LEU A 262 13.59 -11.74 9.95
C LEU A 262 12.42 -12.28 10.76
N PRO A 263 11.15 -12.03 10.35
CA PRO A 263 9.99 -12.60 11.04
C PRO A 263 9.95 -14.11 10.91
N GLY A 264 9.42 -14.77 11.94
CA GLY A 264 9.11 -16.20 11.87
C GLY A 264 8.02 -16.48 10.82
N ARG A 265 8.12 -17.61 10.12
CA ARG A 265 7.09 -18.15 9.23
C ARG A 265 7.04 -19.68 9.39
N LYS A 266 6.07 -20.34 8.75
CA LYS A 266 6.01 -21.82 8.76
C LYS A 266 7.37 -22.38 8.31
N GLY A 267 8.01 -23.18 9.17
CA GLY A 267 9.33 -23.77 8.94
C GLY A 267 10.53 -22.87 9.25
N ARG A 268 10.35 -21.60 9.66
CA ARG A 268 11.46 -20.71 10.02
C ARG A 268 11.16 -19.94 11.31
N LYS A 269 12.05 -20.03 12.30
CA LYS A 269 11.98 -19.22 13.53
C LYS A 269 12.35 -17.75 13.27
N LYS A 270 11.81 -16.84 14.09
CA LYS A 270 12.25 -15.43 14.10
C LYS A 270 13.74 -15.39 14.46
N ARG A 271 14.54 -14.65 13.67
CA ARG A 271 15.97 -14.47 13.88
C ARG A 271 16.47 -13.12 13.40
N THR A 272 17.66 -12.74 13.82
CA THR A 272 18.38 -11.60 13.25
C THR A 272 19.32 -12.12 12.17
N ALA A 273 19.22 -11.56 10.96
CA ALA A 273 20.14 -11.81 9.87
C ALA A 273 21.24 -10.74 9.87
N VAL A 274 22.48 -11.15 9.73
CA VAL A 274 23.62 -10.25 9.54
C VAL A 274 23.97 -10.25 8.06
N MET A 275 23.86 -9.09 7.44
CA MET A 275 24.02 -8.91 6.00
C MET A 275 25.34 -8.22 5.69
N GLU A 276 26.14 -8.77 4.79
CA GLU A 276 27.19 -8.05 4.12
C GLU A 276 26.61 -7.11 3.07
N VAL A 277 27.06 -5.87 3.06
CA VAL A 277 26.64 -4.83 2.13
C VAL A 277 27.77 -4.49 1.19
N ARG A 278 27.48 -4.49 -0.11
CA ARG A 278 28.34 -4.01 -1.18
C ARG A 278 27.57 -2.99 -2.01
N PHE A 279 28.26 -2.04 -2.64
CA PHE A 279 27.68 -1.23 -3.69
C PHE A 279 28.70 -1.01 -4.80
N LEU A 280 28.20 -0.90 -6.02
CA LEU A 280 29.01 -0.76 -7.21
C LEU A 280 28.30 0.15 -8.24
N PRO A 281 28.88 1.33 -8.55
CA PRO A 281 28.43 2.11 -9.70
C PRO A 281 28.71 1.33 -10.98
N VAL A 282 27.74 1.22 -11.86
CA VAL A 282 27.82 0.47 -13.12
C VAL A 282 27.03 1.16 -14.22
N SER A 283 27.48 0.97 -15.45
CA SER A 283 26.74 1.34 -16.66
C SER A 283 26.15 0.10 -17.29
N LEU A 284 24.83 -0.12 -17.12
CA LEU A 284 24.12 -1.29 -17.64
C LEU A 284 24.02 -1.21 -19.16
N HIS A 285 24.26 -2.32 -19.85
CA HIS A 285 24.06 -2.41 -21.30
C HIS A 285 22.59 -2.70 -21.63
N ALA A 286 22.08 -2.06 -22.68
CA ALA A 286 20.78 -2.39 -23.23
C ALA A 286 20.69 -3.86 -23.66
N PRO A 287 19.56 -4.54 -23.45
CA PRO A 287 19.41 -5.98 -23.77
C PRO A 287 19.17 -6.24 -25.26
N GLY A 288 20.08 -5.83 -26.16
CA GLY A 288 20.02 -6.07 -27.59
C GLY A 288 19.56 -4.87 -28.43
N GLU A 289 19.68 -4.98 -29.77
CA GLU A 289 19.28 -3.94 -30.71
C GLU A 289 17.75 -3.68 -30.61
N GLY A 290 17.37 -2.42 -30.36
CA GLY A 290 15.97 -1.97 -30.32
C GLY A 290 15.29 -2.05 -28.96
N ALA A 291 16.00 -2.28 -27.87
CA ALA A 291 15.42 -2.43 -26.53
C ALA A 291 15.30 -1.13 -25.71
N GLY A 292 15.45 0.03 -26.33
CA GLY A 292 15.36 1.34 -25.67
C GLY A 292 16.13 2.39 -26.47
N GLY A 293 15.98 3.67 -26.10
CA GLY A 293 16.69 4.77 -26.77
C GLY A 293 18.16 4.89 -26.37
N ARG A 294 18.54 4.42 -25.17
CA ARG A 294 19.91 4.51 -24.62
C ARG A 294 20.62 3.18 -24.71
N GLU A 295 21.83 3.19 -25.26
CA GLU A 295 22.70 1.99 -25.29
C GLU A 295 23.17 1.58 -23.90
N ARG A 296 23.27 2.56 -22.99
CA ARG A 296 23.78 2.38 -21.62
C ARG A 296 22.98 3.19 -20.62
N LEU A 297 22.87 2.67 -19.40
CA LEU A 297 22.18 3.31 -18.29
C LEU A 297 23.05 3.28 -17.03
N ASP A 298 23.46 4.47 -16.56
CA ASP A 298 24.26 4.61 -15.36
C ASP A 298 23.39 4.45 -14.10
N VAL A 299 23.76 3.49 -13.25
CA VAL A 299 23.06 3.14 -12.03
C VAL A 299 24.05 2.72 -10.95
N CYS A 300 23.58 2.63 -9.71
CA CYS A 300 24.30 1.93 -8.66
C CYS A 300 23.63 0.59 -8.35
N CYS A 301 24.41 -0.47 -8.23
CA CYS A 301 23.95 -1.76 -7.72
C CYS A 301 24.31 -1.88 -6.24
N VAL A 302 23.30 -1.95 -5.36
CA VAL A 302 23.47 -2.26 -3.94
C VAL A 302 23.21 -3.77 -3.76
N HIS A 303 24.24 -4.50 -3.35
CA HIS A 303 24.16 -5.93 -3.12
C HIS A 303 24.21 -6.23 -1.61
N VAL A 304 23.23 -6.97 -1.16
CA VAL A 304 23.04 -7.33 0.25
C VAL A 304 22.90 -8.84 0.32
N ILE A 305 23.83 -9.51 0.97
CA ILE A 305 23.82 -10.96 1.13
C ILE A 305 24.02 -11.34 2.58
N GLU A 306 23.25 -12.31 3.05
CA GLU A 306 23.37 -12.80 4.42
C GLU A 306 24.69 -13.56 4.61
N ARG A 307 25.40 -13.19 5.66
CA ARG A 307 26.68 -13.80 6.02
C ARG A 307 26.49 -15.28 6.37
N ALA A 308 27.34 -16.14 5.81
CA ALA A 308 27.19 -17.59 5.88
C ALA A 308 27.07 -18.14 7.31
N ASP A 309 27.79 -17.53 8.27
CA ASP A 309 27.75 -17.94 9.69
C ASP A 309 26.47 -17.51 10.42
N SER A 310 25.67 -16.61 9.85
CA SER A 310 24.35 -16.21 10.37
C SER A 310 23.18 -16.99 9.78
N VAL A 311 23.43 -17.80 8.73
CA VAL A 311 22.40 -18.61 8.07
C VAL A 311 22.24 -19.95 8.82
N PRO A 312 21.03 -20.29 9.33
CA PRO A 312 20.81 -21.59 9.94
C PRO A 312 20.99 -22.76 8.96
N ALA A 313 21.44 -23.89 9.47
CA ALA A 313 21.58 -25.10 8.65
C ALA A 313 20.26 -25.45 7.95
N GLY A 314 20.32 -25.66 6.63
CA GLY A 314 19.17 -26.01 5.80
C GLY A 314 18.30 -24.84 5.36
N GLU A 315 18.67 -23.57 5.67
CA GLU A 315 18.06 -22.37 5.11
C GLU A 315 18.93 -21.78 4.00
N GLU A 316 18.30 -21.15 3.00
CA GLU A 316 18.99 -20.34 2.00
C GLU A 316 19.28 -18.94 2.55
N PRO A 317 20.44 -18.35 2.23
CA PRO A 317 20.76 -16.99 2.64
C PRO A 317 19.80 -15.98 2.00
N VAL A 318 19.50 -14.92 2.72
CA VAL A 318 18.77 -13.80 2.16
C VAL A 318 19.73 -13.00 1.26
N GLU A 319 19.32 -12.80 0.01
CA GLU A 319 20.09 -12.04 -0.96
C GLU A 319 19.21 -11.05 -1.72
N TRP A 320 19.65 -9.79 -1.79
CA TRP A 320 19.06 -8.76 -2.62
C TRP A 320 20.12 -8.09 -3.47
N ARG A 321 19.84 -7.96 -4.76
CA ARG A 321 20.55 -7.09 -5.69
C ARG A 321 19.59 -5.97 -6.08
N LEU A 322 19.89 -4.74 -5.68
CA LEU A 322 19.05 -3.58 -5.89
C LEU A 322 19.73 -2.66 -6.90
N LEU A 323 19.04 -2.37 -7.99
CA LEU A 323 19.46 -1.36 -8.97
C LEU A 323 18.78 -0.04 -8.63
N THR A 324 19.56 1.04 -8.59
CA THR A 324 19.03 2.36 -8.27
C THR A 324 19.71 3.46 -9.08
N SER A 325 18.93 4.51 -9.42
CA SER A 325 19.46 5.75 -9.99
C SER A 325 20.04 6.70 -8.94
N HIS A 326 19.81 6.42 -7.64
CA HIS A 326 20.42 7.20 -6.57
C HIS A 326 21.94 7.01 -6.54
N GLU A 327 22.66 8.08 -6.29
CA GLU A 327 24.09 8.02 -5.99
C GLU A 327 24.29 7.30 -4.65
N VAL A 328 25.18 6.29 -4.66
CA VAL A 328 25.58 5.54 -3.47
C VAL A 328 27.08 5.51 -3.39
N ALA A 329 27.64 6.30 -2.49
CA ALA A 329 29.08 6.46 -2.25
C ALA A 329 29.51 6.05 -0.83
N SER A 330 28.56 5.62 0.01
CA SER A 330 28.83 5.23 1.40
C SER A 330 27.92 4.09 1.88
N LEU A 331 28.36 3.38 2.93
CA LEU A 331 27.53 2.39 3.61
C LEU A 331 26.19 2.96 4.07
N ALA A 332 26.18 4.19 4.59
CA ALA A 332 24.95 4.85 5.06
C ALA A 332 23.93 5.03 3.93
N GLN A 333 24.37 5.44 2.73
CA GLN A 333 23.50 5.57 1.55
C GLN A 333 23.03 4.20 1.04
N ALA A 334 23.89 3.18 1.06
CA ALA A 334 23.50 1.81 0.72
C ALA A 334 22.42 1.27 1.69
N VAL A 335 22.61 1.49 3.00
CA VAL A 335 21.62 1.13 4.03
C VAL A 335 20.32 1.89 3.82
N GLN A 336 20.37 3.16 3.43
CA GLN A 336 19.16 3.93 3.11
C GLN A 336 18.37 3.31 1.97
N CYS A 337 19.02 2.86 0.90
CA CYS A 337 18.36 2.13 -0.20
C CYS A 337 17.73 0.82 0.31
N ILE A 338 18.42 0.10 1.20
CA ILE A 338 17.88 -1.12 1.82
C ILE A 338 16.61 -0.82 2.64
N GLU A 339 16.63 0.25 3.44
CA GLU A 339 15.47 0.66 4.24
C GLU A 339 14.28 1.07 3.35
N TRP A 340 14.52 1.83 2.28
CA TRP A 340 13.47 2.16 1.30
C TRP A 340 12.91 0.90 0.61
N TYR A 341 13.77 -0.03 0.23
CA TYR A 341 13.31 -1.28 -0.38
C TYR A 341 12.49 -2.14 0.60
N LYS A 342 12.81 -2.14 1.87
CA LYS A 342 11.99 -2.81 2.91
C LYS A 342 10.57 -2.24 2.99
N CYS A 343 10.40 -0.92 2.72
CA CYS A 343 9.05 -0.32 2.68
C CYS A 343 8.18 -0.91 1.55
N ARG A 344 8.76 -1.56 0.52
CA ARG A 344 8.01 -2.27 -0.52
C ARG A 344 7.01 -3.27 0.05
N TRP A 345 7.35 -3.89 1.17
CA TRP A 345 6.46 -4.86 1.82
C TRP A 345 5.09 -4.27 2.21
N LEU A 346 4.97 -2.96 2.32
CA LEU A 346 3.69 -2.28 2.64
C LEU A 346 2.61 -2.54 1.59
N VAL A 347 2.97 -2.71 0.32
CA VAL A 347 1.97 -3.00 -0.71
C VAL A 347 1.42 -4.43 -0.59
N GLU A 348 2.24 -5.40 -0.18
CA GLU A 348 1.79 -6.77 0.12
C GLU A 348 0.88 -6.80 1.36
N GLU A 349 1.18 -5.97 2.37
CA GLU A 349 0.31 -5.78 3.52
C GLU A 349 -1.02 -5.13 3.13
N LEU A 350 -1.01 -4.14 2.22
CA LEU A 350 -2.22 -3.55 1.64
C LEU A 350 -3.09 -4.61 0.97
N PHE A 351 -2.49 -5.48 0.15
CA PHE A 351 -3.20 -6.59 -0.50
C PHE A 351 -3.83 -7.53 0.52
N ARG A 352 -3.09 -7.88 1.56
CA ARG A 352 -3.60 -8.74 2.65
C ARG A 352 -4.77 -8.10 3.38
N VAL A 353 -4.74 -6.78 3.61
CA VAL A 353 -5.84 -6.05 4.26
C VAL A 353 -7.06 -5.95 3.35
N ALA A 354 -6.89 -5.76 2.04
CA ALA A 354 -8.00 -5.69 1.10
C ALA A 354 -8.67 -7.06 0.87
N LYS A 355 -7.90 -8.16 0.86
CA LYS A 355 -8.37 -9.52 0.55
C LYS A 355 -9.08 -10.22 1.74
N SER A 356 -9.21 -11.52 1.69
CA SER A 356 -10.02 -12.39 2.55
C SER A 356 -9.76 -12.25 4.06
N LYS A 357 -8.53 -11.95 4.46
CA LYS A 357 -8.19 -11.74 5.89
C LYS A 357 -8.48 -10.32 6.38
N GLY A 358 -8.81 -9.42 5.48
CA GLY A 358 -9.12 -8.02 5.74
C GLY A 358 -10.57 -7.67 5.37
N PHE A 359 -10.73 -6.81 4.37
CA PHE A 359 -12.03 -6.34 3.91
C PHE A 359 -12.86 -7.39 3.16
N GLY A 360 -12.24 -8.48 2.69
CA GLY A 360 -12.94 -9.57 1.99
C GLY A 360 -13.41 -9.18 0.60
N ILE A 361 -12.61 -8.41 -0.16
CA ILE A 361 -13.00 -7.97 -1.52
C ILE A 361 -13.25 -9.14 -2.47
N GLU A 362 -12.59 -10.27 -2.28
CA GLU A 362 -12.81 -11.49 -3.07
C GLU A 362 -14.06 -12.29 -2.64
N GLU A 363 -14.75 -11.89 -1.55
CA GLU A 363 -15.98 -12.51 -1.07
C GLU A 363 -17.25 -11.80 -1.56
N VAL A 364 -17.11 -10.69 -2.29
CA VAL A 364 -18.23 -9.92 -2.79
C VAL A 364 -18.97 -10.67 -3.90
N GLN A 365 -20.29 -10.44 -4.00
CA GLN A 365 -21.18 -11.13 -4.91
C GLN A 365 -21.93 -10.12 -5.79
N LEU A 366 -21.18 -9.24 -6.47
CA LEU A 366 -21.74 -8.32 -7.46
C LEU A 366 -21.89 -9.05 -8.81
N GLU A 367 -22.95 -8.70 -9.54
CA GLU A 367 -23.34 -9.37 -10.78
C GLU A 367 -22.75 -8.69 -12.03
N ASP A 368 -22.01 -7.60 -11.85
CA ASP A 368 -21.34 -6.90 -12.94
C ASP A 368 -19.92 -6.42 -12.55
N GLY A 369 -19.05 -6.40 -13.53
CA GLY A 369 -17.65 -6.07 -13.31
C GLY A 369 -17.40 -4.58 -13.08
N GLU A 370 -18.17 -3.67 -13.67
CA GLU A 370 -18.01 -2.22 -13.44
C GLU A 370 -18.26 -1.87 -11.97
N SER A 371 -19.36 -2.35 -11.39
CA SER A 371 -19.65 -2.17 -9.96
C SER A 371 -18.58 -2.82 -9.08
N THR A 372 -18.07 -3.99 -9.50
CA THR A 372 -16.99 -4.67 -8.79
C THR A 372 -15.70 -3.84 -8.81
N LYS A 373 -15.30 -3.27 -9.94
CA LYS A 373 -14.11 -2.39 -10.04
C LYS A 373 -14.25 -1.13 -9.19
N LYS A 374 -15.43 -0.50 -9.13
CA LYS A 374 -15.74 0.62 -8.23
C LYS A 374 -15.55 0.23 -6.76
N LEU A 375 -16.07 -0.94 -6.38
CA LEU A 375 -15.95 -1.45 -5.01
C LEU A 375 -14.51 -1.81 -4.65
N ILE A 376 -13.72 -2.33 -5.62
CA ILE A 376 -12.29 -2.57 -5.45
C ILE A 376 -11.57 -1.25 -5.11
N ALA A 377 -11.80 -0.18 -5.87
CA ALA A 377 -11.16 1.12 -5.62
C ALA A 377 -11.49 1.66 -4.22
N LEU A 378 -12.77 1.60 -3.81
CA LEU A 378 -13.19 1.97 -2.46
C LEU A 378 -12.53 1.09 -1.38
N THR A 379 -12.39 -0.21 -1.63
CA THR A 379 -11.77 -1.15 -0.69
C THR A 379 -10.28 -0.86 -0.49
N PHE A 380 -9.55 -0.57 -1.56
CA PHE A 380 -8.13 -0.20 -1.46
C PHE A 380 -7.94 1.10 -0.68
N LEU A 381 -8.81 2.08 -0.88
CA LEU A 381 -8.80 3.32 -0.10
C LEU A 381 -9.13 3.06 1.39
N ALA A 382 -10.07 2.16 1.69
CA ALA A 382 -10.39 1.77 3.06
C ALA A 382 -9.25 0.96 3.72
N ALA A 383 -8.60 0.08 2.97
CA ALA A 383 -7.46 -0.70 3.43
C ALA A 383 -6.25 0.19 3.76
N LEU A 384 -6.07 1.29 3.01
CA LEU A 384 -5.03 2.28 3.27
C LEU A 384 -5.15 2.88 4.68
N LYS A 385 -6.35 3.17 5.17
CA LYS A 385 -6.58 3.64 6.56
C LYS A 385 -6.02 2.68 7.59
N CYS A 386 -6.34 1.41 7.44
CA CYS A 386 -5.88 0.36 8.36
C CYS A 386 -4.36 0.19 8.30
N LEU A 387 -3.79 0.25 7.10
CA LEU A 387 -2.34 0.20 6.88
C LEU A 387 -1.62 1.38 7.55
N THR A 388 -2.12 2.60 7.36
CA THR A 388 -1.54 3.83 7.93
C THR A 388 -1.60 3.80 9.46
N LEU A 389 -2.73 3.38 10.03
CA LEU A 389 -2.90 3.23 11.47
C LEU A 389 -1.88 2.26 12.07
N LYS A 390 -1.73 1.09 11.45
CA LYS A 390 -0.77 0.06 11.87
C LYS A 390 0.67 0.59 11.76
N ARG A 391 0.99 1.23 10.64
CA ARG A 391 2.35 1.71 10.40
C ARG A 391 2.75 2.83 11.36
N ALA A 392 1.83 3.77 11.65
CA ALA A 392 2.07 4.82 12.64
C ALA A 392 2.37 4.24 14.04
N TYR A 393 1.65 3.15 14.43
CA TYR A 393 1.94 2.43 15.67
C TYR A 393 3.36 1.81 15.63
N ASP A 394 3.71 1.11 14.57
CA ASP A 394 4.98 0.39 14.45
C ASP A 394 6.19 1.33 14.46
N THR A 395 6.05 2.50 13.87
CA THR A 395 7.10 3.53 13.76
C THR A 395 7.04 4.57 14.86
N LYS A 396 6.06 4.46 15.78
CA LYS A 396 5.88 5.36 16.94
C LYS A 396 5.76 6.84 16.52
N ARG A 397 5.05 7.12 15.43
CA ARG A 397 4.91 8.47 14.85
C ARG A 397 3.92 9.32 15.67
N GLU A 398 4.36 9.77 16.85
CA GLU A 398 3.57 10.61 17.75
C GLU A 398 3.35 12.03 17.23
N ASP A 399 4.09 12.45 16.23
CA ASP A 399 3.91 13.69 15.48
C ASP A 399 2.68 13.65 14.54
N VAL A 400 2.21 12.47 14.16
CA VAL A 400 1.03 12.30 13.30
C VAL A 400 -0.24 12.34 14.14
N PRO A 401 -1.14 13.32 13.94
CA PRO A 401 -2.37 13.44 14.72
C PRO A 401 -3.40 12.36 14.32
N ALA A 402 -4.21 11.93 15.27
CA ALA A 402 -5.29 10.96 15.01
C ALA A 402 -6.32 11.48 13.98
N GLY A 403 -6.47 12.80 13.83
CA GLY A 403 -7.34 13.44 12.84
C GLY A 403 -7.01 13.13 11.38
N VAL A 404 -5.82 12.58 11.10
CA VAL A 404 -5.48 12.04 9.76
C VAL A 404 -6.41 10.89 9.34
N ILE A 405 -6.93 10.12 10.28
CA ILE A 405 -7.80 8.96 10.01
C ILE A 405 -9.19 9.13 10.62
N PHE A 406 -9.31 9.78 11.77
CA PHE A 406 -10.52 9.83 12.57
C PHE A 406 -11.16 11.22 12.57
N THR A 407 -12.49 11.26 12.51
CA THR A 407 -13.28 12.48 12.67
C THR A 407 -13.25 12.97 14.13
N GLU A 408 -13.64 14.21 14.37
CA GLU A 408 -13.71 14.78 15.74
C GLU A 408 -14.61 13.96 16.68
N VAL A 409 -15.76 13.47 16.17
CA VAL A 409 -16.64 12.59 16.94
C VAL A 409 -15.92 11.30 17.31
N GLN A 410 -15.24 10.67 16.35
CA GLN A 410 -14.46 9.46 16.59
C GLN A 410 -13.32 9.69 17.58
N ILE A 411 -12.62 10.81 17.50
CA ILE A 411 -11.57 11.19 18.47
C ILE A 411 -12.17 11.37 19.86
N THR A 412 -13.35 11.97 19.97
CA THR A 412 -14.06 12.11 21.26
C THR A 412 -14.36 10.74 21.85
N VAL A 413 -14.87 9.80 21.06
CA VAL A 413 -15.15 8.42 21.50
C VAL A 413 -13.86 7.71 21.92
N LEU A 414 -12.74 7.87 21.17
CA LEU A 414 -11.44 7.31 21.56
C LEU A 414 -10.99 7.82 22.94
N HIS A 415 -11.23 9.11 23.26
CA HIS A 415 -10.92 9.66 24.57
C HIS A 415 -11.77 9.06 25.70
N VAL A 416 -13.05 8.81 25.45
CA VAL A 416 -13.94 8.14 26.40
C VAL A 416 -13.47 6.71 26.65
N LEU A 417 -13.22 5.96 25.58
CA LEU A 417 -12.75 4.57 25.65
C LEU A 417 -11.40 4.46 26.39
N MET A 418 -10.48 5.39 26.13
CA MET A 418 -9.21 5.43 26.86
C MET A 418 -9.41 5.61 28.38
N LYS A 419 -10.33 6.49 28.81
CA LYS A 419 -10.66 6.65 30.22
C LYS A 419 -11.25 5.37 30.82
N MET A 420 -12.11 4.67 30.08
CA MET A 420 -12.69 3.40 30.54
C MET A 420 -11.62 2.31 30.69
N ILE A 421 -10.71 2.17 29.72
CA ILE A 421 -9.58 1.22 29.78
C ILE A 421 -8.72 1.52 31.03
N HIS A 422 -8.40 2.81 31.26
CA HIS A 422 -7.61 3.21 32.43
C HIS A 422 -8.32 2.93 33.75
N ALA A 423 -9.64 3.16 33.81
CA ALA A 423 -10.44 2.91 35.01
C ALA A 423 -10.50 1.43 35.41
N GLN A 424 -10.46 0.53 34.43
CA GLN A 424 -10.47 -0.93 34.64
C GLN A 424 -9.13 -1.45 35.22
N SER A 425 -8.02 -0.77 34.95
CA SER A 425 -6.69 -1.20 35.37
C SER A 425 -5.80 0.00 35.79
N PRO A 426 -6.19 0.79 36.82
CA PRO A 426 -5.53 2.06 37.13
C PRO A 426 -4.10 1.93 37.63
N LYS A 427 -3.76 0.79 38.24
CA LYS A 427 -2.42 0.48 38.75
C LYS A 427 -1.56 -0.35 37.82
N ALA A 428 -2.16 -1.00 36.84
CA ALA A 428 -1.43 -1.85 35.90
C ALA A 428 -0.68 -1.01 34.86
N LYS A 429 0.55 -1.40 34.57
CA LYS A 429 1.40 -0.75 33.54
C LYS A 429 0.75 -0.81 32.17
N ASP A 430 0.02 -1.87 31.90
CA ASP A 430 -0.71 -2.13 30.66
C ASP A 430 -2.02 -1.32 30.52
N GLY A 431 -2.51 -0.67 31.59
CA GLY A 431 -3.64 0.28 31.54
C GLY A 431 -3.26 1.69 31.06
N ARG A 432 -1.97 1.95 30.85
CA ARG A 432 -1.48 3.28 30.44
C ARG A 432 -1.01 3.25 28.99
N ASN A 433 -1.63 4.08 28.17
CA ASN A 433 -1.19 4.27 26.78
C ASN A 433 0.18 4.96 26.76
N PRO A 434 1.20 4.35 26.14
CA PRO A 434 2.55 4.91 26.14
C PRO A 434 2.74 6.09 25.19
N PHE A 435 1.78 6.36 24.29
CA PHE A 435 1.88 7.36 23.24
C PHE A 435 1.24 8.69 23.63
N LYS A 436 1.70 9.78 23.01
CA LYS A 436 1.14 11.13 23.17
C LYS A 436 -0.35 11.10 22.83
N ARG A 437 -1.16 11.63 23.75
CA ARG A 437 -2.62 11.74 23.58
C ARG A 437 -2.98 12.49 22.31
N GLY A 438 -3.92 11.94 21.52
CA GLY A 438 -4.37 12.52 20.25
C GLY A 438 -3.48 12.22 19.07
N SER A 439 -2.35 11.53 19.25
CA SER A 439 -1.53 11.03 18.14
C SER A 439 -2.13 9.77 17.51
N LEU A 440 -1.74 9.48 16.27
CA LEU A 440 -2.22 8.30 15.55
C LEU A 440 -1.82 6.97 16.22
N PRO A 441 -0.56 6.78 16.71
CA PRO A 441 -0.22 5.57 17.47
C PRO A 441 -0.98 5.44 18.79
N TRP A 442 -1.34 6.57 19.47
CA TRP A 442 -2.21 6.56 20.63
C TRP A 442 -3.59 5.98 20.28
N ALA A 443 -4.18 6.42 19.17
CA ALA A 443 -5.47 5.90 18.69
C ALA A 443 -5.36 4.41 18.34
N ALA A 444 -4.30 3.99 17.65
CA ALA A 444 -4.05 2.58 17.31
C ALA A 444 -3.95 1.69 18.54
N TRP A 445 -3.31 2.18 19.62
CA TRP A 445 -3.22 1.46 20.90
C TRP A 445 -4.62 1.28 21.53
N VAL A 446 -5.45 2.34 21.58
CA VAL A 446 -6.82 2.25 22.10
C VAL A 446 -7.64 1.22 21.29
N ILE A 447 -7.57 1.29 19.97
CA ILE A 447 -8.25 0.35 19.05
C ILE A 447 -7.82 -1.10 19.31
N ALA A 448 -6.51 -1.35 19.45
CA ALA A 448 -5.99 -2.70 19.71
C ALA A 448 -6.49 -3.25 21.07
N ARG A 449 -6.59 -2.41 22.08
CA ARG A 449 -7.11 -2.79 23.41
C ARG A 449 -8.57 -3.21 23.39
N LEU A 450 -9.39 -2.64 22.52
CA LEU A 450 -10.81 -3.05 22.37
C LEU A 450 -10.96 -4.52 21.99
N GLN A 451 -9.99 -5.09 21.25
CA GLN A 451 -9.95 -6.49 20.89
C GLN A 451 -9.28 -7.39 21.94
N GLY A 452 -8.93 -6.86 23.09
CA GLY A 452 -8.27 -7.61 24.15
C GLY A 452 -6.76 -7.76 23.98
N TRP A 453 -6.16 -7.06 23.01
CA TRP A 453 -4.71 -7.05 22.90
C TRP A 453 -4.08 -6.43 24.15
N CYS A 454 -3.04 -7.09 24.65
CA CYS A 454 -2.23 -6.62 25.79
C CYS A 454 -0.77 -6.54 25.37
N ASP A 455 -0.10 -5.46 25.78
CA ASP A 455 1.35 -5.36 25.63
C ASP A 455 2.02 -6.22 26.72
N MET A 456 2.25 -7.49 26.42
CA MET A 456 2.87 -8.46 27.32
C MET A 456 4.41 -8.34 27.40
N GLY A 457 4.98 -7.23 26.90
CA GLY A 457 6.42 -7.00 26.78
C GLY A 457 7.04 -7.75 25.60
N LYS A 458 8.30 -7.45 25.27
CA LYS A 458 9.07 -8.03 24.17
C LYS A 458 8.30 -8.24 22.85
N ASP A 459 8.12 -7.15 22.08
CA ASP A 459 7.70 -7.17 20.65
C ASP A 459 6.27 -7.68 20.33
N THR A 460 5.34 -7.63 21.25
CA THR A 460 3.92 -7.95 20.96
C THR A 460 3.18 -6.78 20.34
N ARG A 461 3.55 -6.39 19.11
CA ARG A 461 2.84 -5.34 18.38
C ARG A 461 1.48 -5.84 17.91
N PRO A 462 0.40 -5.01 17.96
CA PRO A 462 -0.90 -5.43 17.42
C PRO A 462 -0.79 -5.70 15.93
N GLY A 463 -1.27 -6.87 15.49
CA GLY A 463 -1.34 -7.23 14.08
C GLY A 463 -2.50 -6.53 13.36
N TYR A 464 -2.54 -6.62 12.02
CA TYR A 464 -3.66 -6.06 11.22
C TYR A 464 -5.01 -6.66 11.62
N ILE A 465 -5.07 -7.96 11.91
CA ILE A 465 -6.32 -8.62 12.34
C ILE A 465 -6.81 -8.02 13.67
N THR A 466 -5.91 -7.78 14.62
CA THR A 466 -6.22 -7.13 15.90
C THR A 466 -6.77 -5.73 15.69
N LEU A 467 -6.09 -4.92 14.87
CA LEU A 467 -6.54 -3.55 14.56
C LEU A 467 -7.87 -3.57 13.79
N LYS A 468 -8.05 -4.45 12.81
CA LYS A 468 -9.29 -4.62 12.07
C LYS A 468 -10.45 -4.91 13.01
N SER A 469 -10.32 -5.93 13.86
CA SER A 469 -11.37 -6.31 14.80
C SER A 469 -11.63 -5.22 15.85
N GLY A 470 -10.58 -4.54 16.31
CA GLY A 470 -10.69 -3.38 17.18
C GLY A 470 -11.44 -2.20 16.53
N LEU A 471 -11.17 -1.93 15.24
CA LEU A 471 -11.89 -0.92 14.46
C LEU A 471 -13.37 -1.26 14.28
N GLN A 472 -13.73 -2.53 14.12
CA GLN A 472 -15.14 -2.97 14.07
C GLN A 472 -15.84 -2.68 15.39
N ILE A 473 -15.22 -3.05 16.53
CA ILE A 473 -15.79 -2.76 17.86
C ILE A 473 -15.90 -1.24 18.06
N PHE A 474 -14.88 -0.50 17.67
CA PHE A 474 -14.88 0.96 17.72
C PHE A 474 -16.03 1.57 16.90
N GLY A 475 -16.27 1.07 15.69
CA GLY A 475 -17.40 1.50 14.86
C GLY A 475 -18.75 1.37 15.57
N TYR A 476 -19.01 0.24 16.24
CA TYR A 476 -20.25 0.07 17.04
C TYR A 476 -20.34 1.08 18.21
N GLN A 477 -19.20 1.40 18.85
CA GLN A 477 -19.18 2.39 19.94
C GLN A 477 -19.44 3.81 19.41
N VAL A 478 -18.95 4.14 18.22
CA VAL A 478 -19.22 5.43 17.58
C VAL A 478 -20.68 5.54 17.17
N ASP A 479 -21.25 4.51 16.56
CA ASP A 479 -22.67 4.47 16.22
C ASP A 479 -23.57 4.64 17.47
N PHE A 480 -23.26 3.89 18.53
CA PHE A 480 -23.99 4.02 19.81
C PHE A 480 -23.91 5.44 20.38
N TYR A 481 -22.72 6.02 20.42
CA TYR A 481 -22.51 7.38 20.94
C TYR A 481 -23.26 8.44 20.12
N THR A 482 -23.28 8.29 18.80
CA THR A 482 -23.95 9.22 17.89
C THR A 482 -25.46 9.14 18.05
N ASN A 483 -26.02 7.93 18.06
CA ASN A 483 -27.44 7.71 18.28
C ASN A 483 -27.92 8.18 19.66
N LEU A 484 -27.10 7.97 20.70
CA LEU A 484 -27.42 8.46 22.04
C LEU A 484 -27.49 10.00 22.08
N LYS A 485 -26.57 10.70 21.42
CA LYS A 485 -26.60 12.16 21.31
C LYS A 485 -27.87 12.67 20.61
N ASP A 486 -28.33 11.97 19.58
CA ASP A 486 -29.51 12.38 18.82
C ASP A 486 -30.80 12.17 19.65
N VAL A 487 -30.88 11.08 20.42
CA VAL A 487 -32.00 10.83 21.34
C VAL A 487 -32.08 11.85 22.49
N TYR A 488 -30.94 12.34 22.99
CA TYR A 488 -30.92 13.31 24.09
C TYR A 488 -30.90 14.78 23.63
N LYS A 489 -30.96 15.05 22.34
CA LYS A 489 -31.17 16.42 21.83
C LYS A 489 -32.66 16.80 21.72
N GLU A 490 -33.57 15.84 21.89
CA GLU A 490 -34.99 16.05 22.08
C GLU A 490 -35.31 16.30 23.57
#